data_693339334bf8d5ab67cff3d0f759ea5c
#
_entry.id   693339334bf8d5ab67cff3d0f759ea5c
#
_cell.length_a   1.000
_cell.length_b   1.000
_cell.length_c   1.000
_cell.angle_alpha   90.00
_cell.angle_beta   90.00
_cell.angle_gamma   90.00
#
_symmetry.space_group_name_H-M   'P 1'
#
loop_
_entity.id
_entity.type
_entity.pdbx_description
1 polymer ?
#
loop_
_entity_poly.entity_id
_entity_poly.type
_entity_poly.pdbx_seq_one_letter_code
_entity_poly.pdbx_strand_id
1 'polypeptide(L)'
;MGVGCSVTITMNVVTSYTIGIIGGGQLARMMHQAAIGLGVRTRLLASDPDESAAQVMSDVVVGSHLDHDAVMNFAAGCDVVTFDHEHVPTVLVEEMEQAGYAVRPGSAAMVHAQDKVVMREFMAREGFPNPAWKVCDTPDDLVSFGNGHGWPAIAKTSRGGYDGKGVFKIDGPDGVGEPFDAAGGLADGKQPIRILAEEFVDFRRELSAVVVRSPSGQGAAYPVTETIQRHGVCAETISPAPDLSSDRQVELQTMALDIAGRLDVVGVLAVELMEREDGSVVVNELATRPHNTAHWTIDGTETSQFENHMRAVLNLPLGSPALTAPVVVMANVLGGSEEDLTGALQHCFARDPELRVELYGKSVRPGRKVGHVTCLGNDIEITRRRAHHAAAYLMGEHDA
;
A
#
# COMPACT_ATOMS: atom_id res chain seq x y z
N MET A 1 -35.90 -61.38 -0.81
CA MET A 1 -36.23 -59.96 -0.55
C MET A 1 -34.92 -59.25 -0.25
N GLY A 2 -34.39 -58.59 -1.27
CA GLY A 2 -33.15 -57.82 -1.09
C GLY A 2 -33.49 -56.38 -0.77
N VAL A 3 -33.04 -55.91 0.41
CA VAL A 3 -33.14 -54.51 0.81
C VAL A 3 -31.95 -53.76 0.20
N GLY A 4 -32.21 -53.01 -0.88
CA GLY A 4 -31.26 -52.14 -1.46
C GLY A 4 -31.05 -50.92 -0.52
N CYS A 5 -29.88 -50.81 0.06
CA CYS A 5 -29.46 -49.60 0.79
C CYS A 5 -29.01 -48.54 -0.23
N SER A 6 -29.84 -47.53 -0.45
CA SER A 6 -29.48 -46.36 -1.28
C SER A 6 -28.66 -45.42 -0.42
N VAL A 7 -27.35 -45.34 -0.68
CA VAL A 7 -26.47 -44.33 -0.06
C VAL A 7 -26.60 -43.04 -0.91
N THR A 8 -27.34 -42.07 -0.38
CA THR A 8 -27.37 -40.73 -0.93
C THR A 8 -26.07 -40.01 -0.52
N ILE A 9 -25.12 -39.90 -1.45
CA ILE A 9 -23.94 -39.06 -1.24
C ILE A 9 -24.41 -37.61 -1.44
N THR A 10 -24.64 -36.91 -0.35
CA THR A 10 -24.79 -35.47 -0.35
C THR A 10 -23.41 -34.90 -0.64
N MET A 11 -23.17 -34.46 -1.87
CA MET A 11 -22.00 -33.60 -2.13
C MET A 11 -22.20 -32.33 -1.33
N ASN A 12 -21.43 -32.16 -0.24
CA ASN A 12 -21.23 -30.85 0.36
C ASN A 12 -20.57 -29.99 -0.70
N VAL A 13 -21.31 -29.06 -1.27
CA VAL A 13 -20.75 -27.96 -2.08
C VAL A 13 -19.81 -27.22 -1.13
N VAL A 14 -18.52 -27.34 -1.35
CA VAL A 14 -17.54 -26.49 -0.68
C VAL A 14 -17.88 -25.08 -1.12
N THR A 15 -18.51 -24.31 -0.24
CA THR A 15 -18.77 -22.88 -0.47
C THR A 15 -17.43 -22.18 -0.50
N SER A 16 -16.89 -21.94 -1.67
CA SER A 16 -15.71 -21.14 -1.88
C SER A 16 -16.09 -19.67 -1.69
N TYR A 17 -15.45 -18.98 -0.75
CA TYR A 17 -15.60 -17.53 -0.58
C TYR A 17 -15.21 -16.78 -1.86
N THR A 18 -15.94 -15.72 -2.15
CA THR A 18 -15.65 -14.79 -3.24
C THR A 18 -15.25 -13.43 -2.66
N ILE A 19 -14.00 -13.04 -2.83
CA ILE A 19 -13.50 -11.72 -2.46
C ILE A 19 -13.61 -10.81 -3.67
N GLY A 20 -14.38 -9.72 -3.53
CA GLY A 20 -14.39 -8.62 -4.50
C GLY A 20 -13.19 -7.70 -4.28
N ILE A 21 -12.49 -7.36 -5.34
CA ILE A 21 -11.39 -6.40 -5.31
C ILE A 21 -11.76 -5.23 -6.20
N ILE A 22 -11.81 -4.01 -5.66
CA ILE A 22 -12.07 -2.79 -6.42
C ILE A 22 -10.74 -2.12 -6.77
N GLY A 23 -10.50 -1.97 -8.09
CA GLY A 23 -9.27 -1.49 -8.68
C GLY A 23 -8.43 -2.62 -9.29
N GLY A 24 -7.98 -2.44 -10.54
CA GLY A 24 -7.31 -3.46 -11.36
C GLY A 24 -5.79 -3.35 -11.38
N GLY A 25 -5.16 -2.69 -10.40
CA GLY A 25 -3.73 -2.46 -10.34
C GLY A 25 -2.90 -3.69 -9.94
N GLN A 26 -1.62 -3.46 -9.69
CA GLN A 26 -0.70 -4.54 -9.29
C GLN A 26 -1.01 -5.16 -7.93
N LEU A 27 -1.62 -4.41 -7.00
CA LEU A 27 -1.96 -4.96 -5.68
C LEU A 27 -3.07 -6.00 -5.82
N ALA A 28 -4.09 -5.73 -6.64
CA ALA A 28 -5.15 -6.69 -6.97
C ALA A 28 -4.57 -7.95 -7.64
N ARG A 29 -3.60 -7.80 -8.56
CA ARG A 29 -2.91 -8.93 -9.19
C ARG A 29 -2.20 -9.81 -8.17
N MET A 30 -1.45 -9.22 -7.23
CA MET A 30 -0.74 -9.97 -6.18
C MET A 30 -1.68 -10.52 -5.10
N MET A 31 -2.80 -9.85 -4.80
CA MET A 31 -3.87 -10.40 -3.96
C MET A 31 -4.50 -11.63 -4.60
N HIS A 32 -4.77 -11.58 -5.91
CA HIS A 32 -5.28 -12.73 -6.65
C HIS A 32 -4.30 -13.92 -6.61
N GLN A 33 -3.01 -13.67 -6.84
CA GLN A 33 -1.96 -14.70 -6.74
C GLN A 33 -1.98 -15.39 -5.37
N ALA A 34 -2.09 -14.63 -4.29
CA ALA A 34 -2.19 -15.17 -2.93
C ALA A 34 -3.50 -15.95 -2.70
N ALA A 35 -4.61 -15.51 -3.26
CA ALA A 35 -5.91 -16.16 -3.13
C ALA A 35 -5.96 -17.55 -3.78
N ILE A 36 -5.20 -17.77 -4.85
CA ILE A 36 -5.12 -19.08 -5.55
C ILE A 36 -4.68 -20.18 -4.57
N GLY A 37 -3.63 -19.95 -3.79
CA GLY A 37 -3.13 -20.90 -2.80
C GLY A 37 -4.13 -21.22 -1.68
N LEU A 38 -4.99 -20.26 -1.36
CA LEU A 38 -6.05 -20.41 -0.34
C LEU A 38 -7.33 -21.08 -0.87
N GLY A 39 -7.43 -21.35 -2.19
CA GLY A 39 -8.64 -21.86 -2.82
C GLY A 39 -9.81 -20.88 -2.79
N VAL A 40 -9.53 -19.58 -2.67
CA VAL A 40 -10.51 -18.49 -2.60
C VAL A 40 -10.74 -17.92 -3.99
N ARG A 41 -12.01 -17.66 -4.33
CA ARG A 41 -12.37 -16.99 -5.59
C ARG A 41 -12.19 -15.48 -5.42
N THR A 42 -11.69 -14.84 -6.47
CA THR A 42 -11.59 -13.40 -6.53
C THR A 42 -12.40 -12.88 -7.71
N ARG A 43 -13.09 -11.77 -7.49
CA ARG A 43 -13.82 -11.00 -8.50
C ARG A 43 -13.23 -9.60 -8.56
N LEU A 44 -13.07 -9.04 -9.74
CA LEU A 44 -12.43 -7.75 -9.96
C LEU A 44 -13.42 -6.72 -10.51
N LEU A 45 -13.42 -5.52 -9.94
CA LEU A 45 -13.96 -4.32 -10.59
C LEU A 45 -12.80 -3.50 -11.12
N ALA A 46 -12.62 -3.48 -12.44
CA ALA A 46 -11.55 -2.76 -13.14
C ALA A 46 -12.14 -1.66 -14.02
N SER A 47 -11.43 -0.55 -14.15
CA SER A 47 -11.83 0.55 -15.05
C SER A 47 -11.54 0.23 -16.51
N ASP A 48 -10.60 -0.68 -16.78
CA ASP A 48 -10.17 -1.07 -18.11
C ASP A 48 -9.83 -2.58 -18.13
N PRO A 49 -10.23 -3.33 -19.18
CA PRO A 49 -9.94 -4.76 -19.29
C PRO A 49 -8.44 -5.08 -19.42
N ASP A 50 -7.61 -4.10 -19.76
CA ASP A 50 -6.16 -4.24 -19.88
C ASP A 50 -5.39 -3.88 -18.60
N GLU A 51 -6.10 -3.60 -17.48
CA GLU A 51 -5.44 -3.36 -16.21
C GLU A 51 -4.69 -4.59 -15.70
N SER A 52 -3.65 -4.36 -14.90
CA SER A 52 -2.69 -5.36 -14.42
C SER A 52 -3.34 -6.66 -13.91
N ALA A 53 -4.35 -6.54 -13.04
CA ALA A 53 -5.07 -7.68 -12.49
C ALA A 53 -6.05 -8.30 -13.50
N ALA A 54 -6.70 -7.48 -14.33
CA ALA A 54 -7.69 -7.95 -15.32
C ALA A 54 -7.07 -8.91 -16.33
N GLN A 55 -5.77 -8.78 -16.64
CA GLN A 55 -5.05 -9.66 -17.56
C GLN A 55 -4.91 -11.11 -17.04
N VAL A 56 -5.08 -11.36 -15.74
CA VAL A 56 -4.83 -12.68 -15.11
C VAL A 56 -6.02 -13.22 -14.34
N MET A 57 -7.04 -12.41 -14.09
CA MET A 57 -8.26 -12.82 -13.40
C MET A 57 -9.34 -13.22 -14.40
N SER A 58 -10.12 -14.26 -14.06
CA SER A 58 -11.18 -14.78 -14.93
C SER A 58 -12.56 -14.14 -14.69
N ASP A 59 -12.80 -13.58 -13.51
CA ASP A 59 -14.07 -12.91 -13.14
C ASP A 59 -13.81 -11.41 -13.03
N VAL A 60 -13.95 -10.71 -14.16
CA VAL A 60 -13.69 -9.27 -14.29
C VAL A 60 -14.97 -8.55 -14.69
N VAL A 61 -15.35 -7.56 -13.91
CA VAL A 61 -16.39 -6.58 -14.21
C VAL A 61 -15.71 -5.29 -14.62
N VAL A 62 -15.99 -4.79 -15.81
CA VAL A 62 -15.48 -3.48 -16.25
C VAL A 62 -16.47 -2.41 -15.83
N GLY A 63 -15.99 -1.46 -15.02
CA GLY A 63 -16.80 -0.38 -14.49
C GLY A 63 -15.97 0.60 -13.64
N SER A 64 -16.49 1.79 -13.46
CA SER A 64 -15.79 2.83 -12.66
C SER A 64 -16.05 2.63 -11.17
N HIS A 65 -14.99 2.70 -10.37
CA HIS A 65 -15.08 2.77 -8.91
C HIS A 65 -15.74 4.08 -8.38
N LEU A 66 -16.03 5.04 -9.28
CA LEU A 66 -16.75 6.27 -8.99
C LEU A 66 -18.25 6.15 -9.31
N ASP A 67 -18.66 5.08 -9.99
CA ASP A 67 -20.05 4.84 -10.38
C ASP A 67 -20.77 4.03 -9.30
N HIS A 68 -21.81 4.63 -8.72
CA HIS A 68 -22.59 4.02 -7.65
C HIS A 68 -23.16 2.65 -8.03
N ASP A 69 -23.83 2.56 -9.20
CA ASP A 69 -24.52 1.34 -9.59
C ASP A 69 -23.52 0.22 -9.94
N ALA A 70 -22.38 0.57 -10.55
CA ALA A 70 -21.31 -0.38 -10.82
C ALA A 70 -20.75 -0.96 -9.51
N VAL A 71 -20.46 -0.12 -8.51
CA VAL A 71 -19.91 -0.53 -7.21
C VAL A 71 -20.91 -1.38 -6.42
N MET A 72 -22.18 -0.95 -6.33
CA MET A 72 -23.21 -1.68 -5.57
C MET A 72 -23.55 -3.03 -6.20
N ASN A 73 -23.70 -3.09 -7.53
CA ASN A 73 -23.94 -4.35 -8.25
C ASN A 73 -22.74 -5.32 -8.15
N PHE A 74 -21.52 -4.77 -8.14
CA PHE A 74 -20.32 -5.57 -7.93
C PHE A 74 -20.29 -6.18 -6.53
N ALA A 75 -20.52 -5.37 -5.49
CA ALA A 75 -20.50 -5.79 -4.10
C ALA A 75 -21.53 -6.89 -3.80
N ALA A 76 -22.72 -6.83 -4.43
CA ALA A 76 -23.77 -7.85 -4.27
C ALA A 76 -23.34 -9.26 -4.70
N GLY A 77 -22.29 -9.39 -5.52
CA GLY A 77 -21.75 -10.67 -5.96
C GLY A 77 -20.58 -11.21 -5.13
N CYS A 78 -20.26 -10.58 -3.99
CA CYS A 78 -19.08 -10.87 -3.18
C CYS A 78 -19.45 -11.19 -1.73
N ASP A 79 -18.71 -12.09 -1.09
CA ASP A 79 -18.83 -12.35 0.37
C ASP A 79 -18.13 -11.24 1.17
N VAL A 80 -17.08 -10.62 0.62
CA VAL A 80 -16.37 -9.47 1.18
C VAL A 80 -15.77 -8.64 0.06
N VAL A 81 -15.72 -7.32 0.23
CA VAL A 81 -15.10 -6.38 -0.69
C VAL A 81 -13.83 -5.80 -0.07
N THR A 82 -12.75 -5.72 -0.86
CA THR A 82 -11.50 -5.04 -0.51
C THR A 82 -11.01 -4.18 -1.69
N PHE A 83 -9.87 -3.51 -1.53
CA PHE A 83 -9.44 -2.45 -2.44
C PHE A 83 -7.98 -2.59 -2.87
N ASP A 84 -7.71 -2.25 -4.12
CA ASP A 84 -6.35 -2.07 -4.67
C ASP A 84 -5.81 -0.64 -4.43
N HIS A 85 -6.71 0.33 -4.21
CA HIS A 85 -6.37 1.73 -3.99
C HIS A 85 -7.42 2.42 -3.10
N GLU A 86 -7.09 3.58 -2.56
CA GLU A 86 -7.95 4.39 -1.67
C GLU A 86 -8.82 5.42 -2.42
N HIS A 87 -9.04 5.28 -3.74
CA HIS A 87 -9.75 6.31 -4.53
C HIS A 87 -11.27 6.09 -4.61
N VAL A 88 -11.80 5.01 -4.05
CA VAL A 88 -13.24 4.81 -3.95
C VAL A 88 -13.84 5.87 -3.03
N PRO A 89 -14.84 6.66 -3.47
CA PRO A 89 -15.45 7.68 -2.63
C PRO A 89 -15.92 7.11 -1.29
N THR A 90 -15.58 7.78 -0.18
CA THR A 90 -15.96 7.34 1.17
C THR A 90 -17.46 7.08 1.27
N VAL A 91 -18.31 7.93 0.64
CA VAL A 91 -19.76 7.78 0.63
C VAL A 91 -20.21 6.45 0.00
N LEU A 92 -19.54 5.98 -1.06
CA LEU A 92 -19.87 4.67 -1.67
C LEU A 92 -19.45 3.50 -0.77
N VAL A 93 -18.38 3.65 -0.03
CA VAL A 93 -17.96 2.65 0.97
C VAL A 93 -18.99 2.58 2.09
N GLU A 94 -19.46 3.73 2.61
CA GLU A 94 -20.52 3.82 3.62
C GLU A 94 -21.84 3.23 3.12
N GLU A 95 -22.22 3.48 1.89
CA GLU A 95 -23.44 2.92 1.28
C GLU A 95 -23.37 1.39 1.13
N MET A 96 -22.21 0.84 0.76
CA MET A 96 -22.00 -0.63 0.77
C MET A 96 -22.18 -1.20 2.18
N GLU A 97 -21.58 -0.57 3.21
CA GLU A 97 -21.70 -1.00 4.61
C GLU A 97 -23.16 -0.91 5.10
N GLN A 98 -23.88 0.18 4.78
CA GLN A 98 -25.29 0.37 5.12
C GLN A 98 -26.20 -0.65 4.42
N ALA A 99 -25.85 -1.08 3.21
CA ALA A 99 -26.55 -2.15 2.50
C ALA A 99 -26.26 -3.55 3.06
N GLY A 100 -25.36 -3.67 4.06
CA GLY A 100 -25.02 -4.92 4.74
C GLY A 100 -23.92 -5.72 4.08
N TYR A 101 -23.20 -5.15 3.11
CA TYR A 101 -22.03 -5.82 2.51
C TYR A 101 -20.84 -5.75 3.48
N ALA A 102 -20.06 -6.82 3.54
CA ALA A 102 -18.80 -6.83 4.28
C ALA A 102 -17.73 -6.08 3.48
N VAL A 103 -17.32 -4.91 3.95
CA VAL A 103 -16.29 -4.06 3.32
C VAL A 103 -15.08 -3.98 4.23
N ARG A 104 -13.88 -4.31 3.74
CA ARG A 104 -12.66 -4.42 4.55
C ARG A 104 -11.44 -3.92 3.78
N PRO A 105 -10.82 -2.81 4.20
CA PRO A 105 -11.16 -1.99 5.36
C PRO A 105 -12.49 -1.26 5.19
N GLY A 106 -13.13 -0.90 6.31
CA GLY A 106 -14.35 -0.10 6.32
C GLY A 106 -14.08 1.39 6.08
N SER A 107 -15.16 2.15 5.82
CA SER A 107 -15.14 3.59 5.54
C SER A 107 -14.44 4.39 6.64
N ALA A 108 -14.72 4.05 7.91
CA ALA A 108 -14.13 4.71 9.07
C ALA A 108 -12.60 4.58 9.14
N ALA A 109 -12.04 3.47 8.67
CA ALA A 109 -10.59 3.30 8.58
C ALA A 109 -10.02 3.96 7.32
N MET A 110 -10.66 3.74 6.17
CA MET A 110 -10.18 4.17 4.87
C MET A 110 -10.04 5.69 4.76
N VAL A 111 -10.92 6.46 5.38
CA VAL A 111 -10.88 7.93 5.34
C VAL A 111 -9.54 8.50 5.82
N HIS A 112 -8.84 7.82 6.74
CA HIS A 112 -7.55 8.25 7.26
C HIS A 112 -6.38 8.02 6.27
N ALA A 113 -6.55 7.14 5.29
CA ALA A 113 -5.63 7.01 4.16
C ALA A 113 -6.01 7.93 2.99
N GLN A 114 -7.29 8.33 2.90
CA GLN A 114 -7.79 9.21 1.83
C GLN A 114 -7.58 10.70 2.10
N ASP A 115 -7.65 11.12 3.38
CA ASP A 115 -7.61 12.54 3.79
C ASP A 115 -6.53 12.77 4.84
N LYS A 116 -5.46 13.48 4.44
CA LYS A 116 -4.31 13.77 5.30
C LYS A 116 -4.67 14.64 6.51
N VAL A 117 -5.68 15.49 6.39
CA VAL A 117 -6.15 16.31 7.53
C VAL A 117 -6.83 15.44 8.56
N VAL A 118 -7.74 14.55 8.13
CA VAL A 118 -8.42 13.59 9.03
C VAL A 118 -7.38 12.69 9.73
N MET A 119 -6.37 12.23 8.99
CA MET A 119 -5.27 11.46 9.57
C MET A 119 -4.52 12.26 10.64
N ARG A 120 -4.12 13.52 10.36
CA ARG A 120 -3.39 14.36 11.31
C ARG A 120 -4.19 14.67 12.58
N GLU A 121 -5.49 14.95 12.41
CA GLU A 121 -6.42 15.15 13.53
C GLU A 121 -6.51 13.90 14.41
N PHE A 122 -6.62 12.71 13.80
CA PHE A 122 -6.61 11.45 14.52
C PHE A 122 -5.30 11.23 15.27
N MET A 123 -4.14 11.37 14.61
CA MET A 123 -2.84 11.18 15.25
C MET A 123 -2.65 12.12 16.44
N ALA A 124 -3.06 13.39 16.31
CA ALA A 124 -2.97 14.37 17.39
C ALA A 124 -3.91 14.02 18.56
N ARG A 125 -5.14 13.62 18.27
CA ARG A 125 -6.14 13.27 19.30
C ARG A 125 -5.72 12.04 20.10
N GLU A 126 -5.16 11.04 19.42
CA GLU A 126 -4.75 9.78 20.04
C GLU A 126 -3.33 9.81 20.63
N GLY A 127 -2.59 10.90 20.42
CA GLY A 127 -1.24 11.09 20.97
C GLY A 127 -0.14 10.34 20.21
N PHE A 128 -0.36 9.99 18.96
CA PHE A 128 0.68 9.40 18.11
C PHE A 128 1.67 10.46 17.60
N PRO A 129 2.93 10.07 17.31
CA PRO A 129 3.94 11.00 16.81
C PRO A 129 3.50 11.68 15.51
N ASN A 130 3.48 12.98 15.51
CA ASN A 130 2.96 13.81 14.42
C ASN A 130 3.94 14.97 14.17
N PRO A 131 4.22 15.39 12.94
CA PRO A 131 4.89 16.65 12.70
C PRO A 131 4.01 17.81 13.18
N ALA A 132 4.56 19.00 13.38
CA ALA A 132 3.74 20.21 13.55
C ALA A 132 2.94 20.42 12.26
N TRP A 133 1.65 20.74 12.38
CA TRP A 133 0.76 20.86 11.22
C TRP A 133 -0.35 21.89 11.43
N LYS A 134 -0.90 22.39 10.32
CA LYS A 134 -2.05 23.30 10.31
C LYS A 134 -2.82 23.16 9.00
N VAL A 135 -4.15 23.21 9.05
CA VAL A 135 -4.98 23.42 7.85
C VAL A 135 -4.89 24.89 7.46
N CYS A 136 -4.60 25.14 6.20
CA CYS A 136 -4.50 26.49 5.62
C CYS A 136 -5.65 26.68 4.62
N ASP A 137 -6.49 27.66 4.89
CA ASP A 137 -7.58 28.04 4.01
C ASP A 137 -7.13 29.09 2.97
N THR A 138 -6.07 29.82 3.29
CA THR A 138 -5.49 30.88 2.47
C THR A 138 -3.97 30.78 2.38
N PRO A 139 -3.32 31.37 1.35
CA PRO A 139 -1.87 31.51 1.29
C PRO A 139 -1.28 32.23 2.52
N ASP A 140 -1.97 33.20 3.10
CA ASP A 140 -1.52 33.91 4.31
C ASP A 140 -1.47 33.00 5.54
N ASP A 141 -2.35 31.99 5.62
CA ASP A 141 -2.25 30.96 6.66
C ASP A 141 -0.96 30.16 6.55
N LEU A 142 -0.57 29.79 5.32
CA LEU A 142 0.68 29.06 5.06
C LEU A 142 1.89 29.94 5.37
N VAL A 143 1.86 31.24 5.02
CA VAL A 143 2.90 32.20 5.44
C VAL A 143 3.00 32.26 6.97
N SER A 144 1.87 32.36 7.65
CA SER A 144 1.82 32.42 9.13
C SER A 144 2.40 31.14 9.74
N PHE A 145 2.07 29.98 9.18
CA PHE A 145 2.60 28.68 9.61
C PHE A 145 4.13 28.62 9.45
N GLY A 146 4.65 28.92 8.25
CA GLY A 146 6.08 28.89 7.95
C GLY A 146 6.88 29.88 8.81
N ASN A 147 6.35 31.07 9.07
CA ASN A 147 6.99 32.05 9.97
C ASN A 147 7.02 31.56 11.43
N GLY A 148 6.04 30.76 11.85
CA GLY A 148 5.97 30.24 13.22
C GLY A 148 6.78 28.97 13.46
N HIS A 149 6.93 28.11 12.45
CA HIS A 149 7.57 26.80 12.56
C HIS A 149 8.90 26.69 11.81
N GLY A 150 9.23 27.68 10.97
CA GLY A 150 10.43 27.70 10.14
C GLY A 150 10.16 27.35 8.69
N TRP A 151 11.12 27.75 7.84
CA TRP A 151 11.20 27.41 6.42
C TRP A 151 12.37 26.47 6.17
N PRO A 152 12.30 25.54 5.22
CA PRO A 152 11.12 25.28 4.37
C PRO A 152 9.95 24.69 5.15
N ALA A 153 8.73 24.88 4.64
CA ALA A 153 7.54 24.18 5.08
C ALA A 153 7.07 23.19 3.99
N ILE A 154 6.34 22.16 4.37
CA ILE A 154 5.71 21.24 3.42
C ILE A 154 4.22 21.57 3.33
N ALA A 155 3.73 21.80 2.13
CA ALA A 155 2.31 21.94 1.86
C ALA A 155 1.81 20.70 1.11
N LYS A 156 0.70 20.12 1.55
CA LYS A 156 0.10 18.93 0.93
C LYS A 156 -1.36 19.20 0.61
N THR A 157 -1.83 18.72 -0.55
CA THR A 157 -3.27 18.62 -0.79
C THR A 157 -3.84 17.57 0.15
N SER A 158 -4.99 17.85 0.80
CA SER A 158 -5.58 16.91 1.76
C SER A 158 -5.97 15.59 1.13
N ARG A 159 -6.34 15.60 -0.16
CA ARG A 159 -6.77 14.43 -0.94
C ARG A 159 -6.12 14.41 -2.32
N GLY A 160 -6.13 13.26 -2.99
CA GLY A 160 -5.76 13.11 -4.40
C GLY A 160 -4.26 13.06 -4.70
N GLY A 161 -3.38 13.16 -3.69
CA GLY A 161 -1.93 13.03 -3.85
C GLY A 161 -1.47 11.57 -3.73
N TYR A 162 -0.51 11.16 -4.58
CA TYR A 162 0.17 9.86 -4.52
C TYR A 162 1.56 9.96 -5.15
N ASP A 163 2.51 9.14 -4.73
CA ASP A 163 3.87 9.11 -5.27
C ASP A 163 4.49 10.52 -5.40
N GLY A 164 4.42 11.34 -4.33
CA GLY A 164 4.94 12.71 -4.28
C GLY A 164 4.07 13.78 -4.97
N LYS A 165 3.01 13.42 -5.69
CA LYS A 165 2.08 14.39 -6.27
C LYS A 165 1.24 15.06 -5.19
N GLY A 166 1.00 16.35 -5.33
CA GLY A 166 0.27 17.15 -4.35
C GLY A 166 1.06 17.42 -3.06
N VAL A 167 2.40 17.25 -3.09
CA VAL A 167 3.32 17.61 -2.03
C VAL A 167 4.27 18.69 -2.54
N PHE A 168 4.35 19.80 -1.84
CA PHE A 168 5.11 21.00 -2.21
C PHE A 168 6.06 21.38 -1.09
N LYS A 169 7.35 21.48 -1.40
CA LYS A 169 8.34 22.07 -0.51
C LYS A 169 8.37 23.57 -0.77
N ILE A 170 8.00 24.35 0.21
CA ILE A 170 7.90 25.80 0.15
C ILE A 170 9.06 26.40 0.93
N ASP A 171 10.02 26.99 0.21
CA ASP A 171 11.26 27.50 0.82
C ASP A 171 11.08 28.89 1.46
N GLY A 172 9.96 29.56 1.20
CA GLY A 172 9.67 30.89 1.77
C GLY A 172 8.32 31.44 1.31
N PRO A 173 7.96 32.66 1.75
CA PRO A 173 6.64 33.26 1.52
C PRO A 173 6.24 33.41 0.05
N ASP A 174 7.20 33.50 -0.88
CA ASP A 174 6.91 33.75 -2.30
C ASP A 174 6.31 32.54 -3.04
N GLY A 175 6.47 31.31 -2.49
CA GLY A 175 6.00 30.06 -3.11
C GLY A 175 4.60 29.59 -2.63
N VAL A 176 3.96 30.27 -1.71
CA VAL A 176 2.75 29.79 -1.01
C VAL A 176 1.49 29.67 -1.86
N GLY A 177 1.44 30.27 -3.04
CA GLY A 177 0.28 30.20 -3.94
C GLY A 177 0.14 28.85 -4.68
N GLU A 178 1.26 28.23 -5.02
CA GLU A 178 1.31 27.03 -5.85
C GLU A 178 0.44 25.85 -5.34
N PRO A 179 0.45 25.49 -4.04
CA PRO A 179 -0.40 24.43 -3.52
C PRO A 179 -1.90 24.70 -3.68
N PHE A 180 -2.32 25.96 -3.55
CA PHE A 180 -3.74 26.36 -3.68
C PHE A 180 -4.19 26.30 -5.13
N ASP A 181 -3.34 26.72 -6.08
CA ASP A 181 -3.61 26.61 -7.52
C ASP A 181 -3.76 25.14 -7.92
N ALA A 182 -2.89 24.29 -7.44
CA ALA A 182 -2.95 22.85 -7.67
C ALA A 182 -4.21 22.21 -7.07
N ALA A 183 -4.61 22.60 -5.85
CA ALA A 183 -5.84 22.13 -5.22
C ALA A 183 -7.09 22.53 -6.00
N GLY A 184 -7.14 23.74 -6.53
CA GLY A 184 -8.24 24.22 -7.38
C GLY A 184 -8.41 23.39 -8.66
N GLY A 185 -7.29 22.88 -9.23
CA GLY A 185 -7.32 22.00 -10.40
C GLY A 185 -7.73 20.55 -10.11
N LEU A 186 -7.66 20.11 -8.87
CA LEU A 186 -8.02 18.76 -8.42
C LEU A 186 -9.46 18.66 -7.87
N ALA A 187 -10.12 19.79 -7.59
CA ALA A 187 -11.45 19.80 -7.03
C ALA A 187 -12.47 19.23 -8.03
N ASP A 188 -13.06 18.06 -7.70
CA ASP A 188 -14.12 17.42 -8.50
C ASP A 188 -15.51 18.01 -8.25
N GLY A 189 -15.60 19.11 -7.48
CA GLY A 189 -16.81 19.83 -7.15
C GLY A 189 -17.66 19.21 -6.01
N LYS A 190 -17.25 18.07 -5.45
CA LYS A 190 -18.01 17.36 -4.40
C LYS A 190 -17.49 17.60 -2.99
N GLN A 191 -16.16 17.71 -2.81
CA GLN A 191 -15.55 18.06 -1.53
C GLN A 191 -14.38 19.03 -1.77
N PRO A 192 -14.27 20.11 -0.97
CA PRO A 192 -13.15 21.05 -1.09
C PRO A 192 -11.84 20.33 -0.71
N ILE A 193 -10.83 20.46 -1.55
CA ILE A 193 -9.47 20.05 -1.24
C ILE A 193 -8.85 21.14 -0.38
N ARG A 194 -8.51 20.79 0.87
CA ARG A 194 -7.83 21.68 1.80
C ARG A 194 -6.33 21.59 1.62
N ILE A 195 -5.60 22.64 1.99
CA ILE A 195 -4.16 22.62 2.07
C ILE A 195 -3.75 22.33 3.52
N LEU A 196 -2.91 21.31 3.69
CA LEU A 196 -2.29 20.95 4.94
C LEU A 196 -0.84 21.46 4.91
N ALA A 197 -0.50 22.36 5.82
CA ALA A 197 0.88 22.74 6.09
C ALA A 197 1.48 21.81 7.15
N GLU A 198 2.72 21.39 6.94
CA GLU A 198 3.50 20.59 7.88
C GLU A 198 4.90 21.18 8.04
N GLU A 199 5.51 21.03 9.22
CA GLU A 199 6.93 21.33 9.39
C GLU A 199 7.77 20.47 8.42
N PHE A 200 8.86 21.03 7.93
CA PHE A 200 9.86 20.24 7.23
C PHE A 200 10.61 19.38 8.25
N VAL A 201 10.37 18.07 8.20
CA VAL A 201 11.06 17.12 9.07
C VAL A 201 12.42 16.82 8.46
N ASP A 202 13.50 17.21 9.13
CA ASP A 202 14.85 16.77 8.80
C ASP A 202 15.04 15.35 9.34
N PHE A 203 14.87 14.36 8.48
CA PHE A 203 14.96 12.96 8.83
C PHE A 203 16.22 12.31 8.27
N ARG A 204 16.81 11.39 9.03
CA ARG A 204 17.96 10.60 8.59
C ARG A 204 17.58 9.47 7.65
N ARG A 205 16.36 8.92 7.81
CA ARG A 205 15.80 7.86 6.96
C ARG A 205 14.29 7.76 7.09
N GLU A 206 13.69 7.09 6.12
CA GLU A 206 12.29 6.70 6.15
C GLU A 206 12.16 5.22 6.53
N LEU A 207 11.13 4.91 7.31
CA LEU A 207 10.80 3.54 7.74
C LEU A 207 9.35 3.23 7.40
N SER A 208 9.05 1.95 7.26
CA SER A 208 7.68 1.45 7.11
C SER A 208 7.41 0.35 8.12
N ALA A 209 6.40 0.53 8.96
CA ALA A 209 5.87 -0.47 9.87
C ALA A 209 4.56 -1.01 9.28
N VAL A 210 4.58 -2.26 8.78
CA VAL A 210 3.43 -2.90 8.15
C VAL A 210 2.84 -3.94 9.07
N VAL A 211 1.54 -3.84 9.30
CA VAL A 211 0.79 -4.74 10.17
C VAL A 211 -0.47 -5.24 9.45
N VAL A 212 -0.99 -6.35 9.94
CA VAL A 212 -2.26 -6.92 9.48
C VAL A 212 -3.14 -7.17 10.69
N ARG A 213 -4.43 -6.86 10.59
CA ARG A 213 -5.41 -7.12 11.65
C ARG A 213 -6.66 -7.79 11.08
N SER A 214 -7.17 -8.79 11.79
CA SER A 214 -8.44 -9.46 11.46
C SER A 214 -9.62 -8.88 12.23
N PRO A 215 -10.87 -9.12 11.80
CA PRO A 215 -12.07 -8.72 12.56
C PRO A 215 -12.14 -9.29 13.99
N SER A 216 -11.55 -10.46 14.21
CA SER A 216 -11.47 -11.09 15.53
C SER A 216 -10.40 -10.46 16.43
N GLY A 217 -9.67 -9.43 15.96
CA GLY A 217 -8.67 -8.72 16.73
C GLY A 217 -7.27 -9.37 16.73
N GLN A 218 -7.07 -10.46 15.98
CA GLN A 218 -5.72 -11.00 15.79
C GLN A 218 -4.88 -10.00 14.97
N GLY A 219 -3.68 -9.71 15.43
CA GLY A 219 -2.71 -8.85 14.75
C GLY A 219 -1.42 -9.61 14.40
N ALA A 220 -0.80 -9.25 13.29
CA ALA A 220 0.54 -9.68 12.90
C ALA A 220 1.33 -8.46 12.41
N ALA A 221 2.60 -8.34 12.83
CA ALA A 221 3.48 -7.23 12.45
C ALA A 221 4.68 -7.77 11.69
N TYR A 222 4.92 -7.23 10.49
CA TYR A 222 6.13 -7.52 9.72
C TYR A 222 7.34 -6.79 10.32
N PRO A 223 8.57 -7.25 10.06
CA PRO A 223 9.76 -6.50 10.41
C PRO A 223 9.69 -5.08 9.86
N VAL A 224 10.06 -4.10 10.70
CA VAL A 224 10.16 -2.71 10.26
C VAL A 224 11.22 -2.61 9.16
N THR A 225 10.88 -1.94 8.10
CA THR A 225 11.63 -1.89 6.85
C THR A 225 12.14 -0.47 6.62
N GLU A 226 13.42 -0.31 6.25
CA GLU A 226 13.92 0.96 5.73
C GLU A 226 13.48 1.13 4.27
N THR A 227 13.03 2.33 3.93
CA THR A 227 12.58 2.69 2.59
C THR A 227 13.44 3.80 2.03
N ILE A 228 13.91 3.62 0.80
CA ILE A 228 14.73 4.60 0.10
C ILE A 228 13.91 5.15 -1.07
N GLN A 229 13.64 6.46 -1.01
CA GLN A 229 12.91 7.15 -2.05
C GLN A 229 13.88 7.73 -3.10
N ARG A 230 13.45 7.73 -4.37
CA ARG A 230 14.10 8.46 -5.45
C ARG A 230 13.05 9.25 -6.21
N HIS A 231 13.21 10.56 -6.27
CA HIS A 231 12.24 11.48 -6.91
C HIS A 231 10.80 11.32 -6.38
N GLY A 232 10.65 11.10 -5.04
CA GLY A 232 9.35 10.94 -4.39
C GLY A 232 8.69 9.57 -4.60
N VAL A 233 9.40 8.60 -5.18
CA VAL A 233 8.90 7.24 -5.41
C VAL A 233 9.79 6.25 -4.67
N CYS A 234 9.20 5.30 -3.93
CA CYS A 234 9.96 4.24 -3.29
C CYS A 234 10.74 3.44 -4.34
N ALA A 235 12.06 3.50 -4.26
CA ALA A 235 12.98 2.82 -5.18
C ALA A 235 13.48 1.50 -4.59
N GLU A 236 13.70 1.44 -3.27
CA GLU A 236 14.30 0.29 -2.59
C GLU A 236 13.71 0.13 -1.20
N THR A 237 13.68 -1.10 -0.71
CA THR A 237 13.40 -1.42 0.70
C THR A 237 14.41 -2.42 1.23
N ILE A 238 14.79 -2.27 2.51
CA ILE A 238 15.72 -3.17 3.21
C ILE A 238 15.02 -3.68 4.47
N SER A 239 14.89 -4.99 4.60
CA SER A 239 14.21 -5.61 5.73
C SER A 239 15.08 -6.72 6.37
N PRO A 240 15.19 -6.72 7.72
CA PRO A 240 14.76 -5.68 8.64
C PRO A 240 15.55 -4.38 8.42
N ALA A 241 15.02 -3.24 8.88
CA ALA A 241 15.71 -1.95 8.79
C ALA A 241 17.10 -2.04 9.46
N PRO A 242 18.20 -1.66 8.77
CA PRO A 242 19.54 -1.70 9.34
C PRO A 242 19.66 -0.87 10.60
N ASP A 243 20.51 -1.28 11.54
CA ASP A 243 20.82 -0.58 12.79
C ASP A 243 19.61 -0.24 13.67
N LEU A 244 18.48 -0.91 13.45
CA LEU A 244 17.29 -0.82 14.29
C LEU A 244 17.35 -1.90 15.38
N SER A 245 17.44 -1.50 16.64
CA SER A 245 17.47 -2.45 17.76
C SER A 245 16.15 -3.25 17.84
N SER A 246 16.21 -4.46 18.38
CA SER A 246 15.02 -5.30 18.57
C SER A 246 13.93 -4.60 19.39
N ASP A 247 14.32 -3.88 20.45
CA ASP A 247 13.37 -3.14 21.30
C ASP A 247 12.68 -2.03 20.51
N ARG A 248 13.44 -1.30 19.70
CA ARG A 248 12.89 -0.23 18.86
C ARG A 248 11.98 -0.79 17.76
N GLN A 249 12.35 -1.93 17.18
CA GLN A 249 11.50 -2.62 16.21
C GLN A 249 10.14 -2.99 16.85
N VAL A 250 10.16 -3.60 18.04
CA VAL A 250 8.94 -3.96 18.78
C VAL A 250 8.10 -2.73 19.11
N GLU A 251 8.73 -1.62 19.52
CA GLU A 251 8.03 -0.37 19.80
C GLU A 251 7.27 0.16 18.58
N LEU A 252 7.93 0.22 17.41
CA LEU A 252 7.30 0.72 16.17
C LEU A 252 6.21 -0.23 15.66
N GLN A 253 6.41 -1.54 15.77
CA GLN A 253 5.40 -2.54 15.46
C GLN A 253 4.16 -2.42 16.38
N THR A 254 4.39 -2.22 17.68
CA THR A 254 3.33 -2.03 18.66
C THR A 254 2.53 -0.77 18.37
N MET A 255 3.20 0.32 18.04
CA MET A 255 2.56 1.58 17.65
C MET A 255 1.68 1.37 16.40
N ALA A 256 2.18 0.69 15.37
CA ALA A 256 1.41 0.42 14.17
C ALA A 256 0.18 -0.47 14.43
N LEU A 257 0.31 -1.49 15.31
CA LEU A 257 -0.81 -2.33 15.74
C LEU A 257 -1.84 -1.53 16.57
N ASP A 258 -1.40 -0.61 17.42
CA ASP A 258 -2.30 0.27 18.19
C ASP A 258 -3.07 1.22 17.24
N ILE A 259 -2.40 1.82 16.27
CA ILE A 259 -3.05 2.62 15.22
C ILE A 259 -4.10 1.77 14.48
N ALA A 260 -3.73 0.56 14.02
CA ALA A 260 -4.66 -0.34 13.33
C ALA A 260 -5.87 -0.71 14.20
N GLY A 261 -5.66 -0.94 15.49
CA GLY A 261 -6.72 -1.24 16.45
C GLY A 261 -7.68 -0.09 16.68
N ARG A 262 -7.16 1.14 16.87
CA ARG A 262 -7.97 2.34 17.11
C ARG A 262 -8.74 2.80 15.88
N LEU A 263 -8.21 2.56 14.69
CA LEU A 263 -8.89 2.80 13.42
C LEU A 263 -9.83 1.66 13.00
N ASP A 264 -9.88 0.56 13.75
CA ASP A 264 -10.58 -0.68 13.40
C ASP A 264 -10.26 -1.20 12.00
N VAL A 265 -8.99 -1.09 11.59
CA VAL A 265 -8.55 -1.60 10.29
C VAL A 265 -8.72 -3.11 10.24
N VAL A 266 -9.32 -3.61 9.17
CA VAL A 266 -9.32 -5.03 8.81
C VAL A 266 -8.56 -5.20 7.50
N GLY A 267 -7.52 -6.02 7.53
CA GLY A 267 -6.55 -6.16 6.45
C GLY A 267 -5.21 -5.56 6.81
N VAL A 268 -4.43 -5.20 5.80
CA VAL A 268 -3.11 -4.55 5.94
C VAL A 268 -3.27 -3.07 6.28
N LEU A 269 -2.45 -2.61 7.23
CA LEU A 269 -2.13 -1.20 7.44
C LEU A 269 -0.62 -1.03 7.29
N ALA A 270 -0.20 -0.11 6.44
CA ALA A 270 1.16 0.40 6.40
C ALA A 270 1.22 1.78 7.06
N VAL A 271 2.17 1.95 7.98
CA VAL A 271 2.49 3.21 8.64
C VAL A 271 3.86 3.66 8.15
N GLU A 272 3.90 4.71 7.34
CA GLU A 272 5.14 5.31 6.90
C GLU A 272 5.65 6.30 7.96
N LEU A 273 6.94 6.22 8.25
CA LEU A 273 7.59 6.94 9.33
C LEU A 273 8.81 7.69 8.82
N MET A 274 9.04 8.88 9.35
CA MET A 274 10.30 9.61 9.21
C MET A 274 11.05 9.55 10.53
N GLU A 275 12.26 8.98 10.53
CA GLU A 275 13.14 8.90 11.71
C GLU A 275 14.13 10.05 11.71
N ARG A 276 14.13 10.87 12.78
CA ARG A 276 15.06 11.97 12.96
C ARG A 276 16.43 11.48 13.43
N GLU A 277 17.44 12.36 13.43
CA GLU A 277 18.79 12.05 13.90
C GLU A 277 18.84 11.62 15.38
N ASP A 278 17.93 12.10 16.22
CA ASP A 278 17.81 11.71 17.63
C ASP A 278 17.11 10.35 17.84
N GLY A 279 16.70 9.67 16.76
CA GLY A 279 15.97 8.41 16.78
C GLY A 279 14.47 8.55 17.05
N SER A 280 13.94 9.76 17.26
CA SER A 280 12.50 9.97 17.31
C SER A 280 11.86 9.75 15.93
N VAL A 281 10.60 9.34 15.91
CA VAL A 281 9.86 9.17 14.65
C VAL A 281 8.63 10.05 14.61
N VAL A 282 8.21 10.42 13.41
CA VAL A 282 6.88 10.97 13.15
C VAL A 282 6.20 10.17 12.07
N VAL A 283 4.87 10.04 12.15
CA VAL A 283 4.07 9.40 11.12
C VAL A 283 3.99 10.33 9.91
N ASN A 284 4.39 9.81 8.74
CA ASN A 284 4.25 10.52 7.46
C ASN A 284 2.87 10.30 6.86
N GLU A 285 2.53 9.04 6.59
CA GLU A 285 1.22 8.71 6.02
C GLU A 285 0.77 7.29 6.38
N LEU A 286 -0.51 6.99 6.12
CA LEU A 286 -1.13 5.68 6.30
C LEU A 286 -1.62 5.14 4.97
N ALA A 287 -1.52 3.81 4.79
CA ALA A 287 -2.19 3.10 3.72
C ALA A 287 -2.94 1.90 4.30
N THR A 288 -4.25 1.80 4.02
CA THR A 288 -5.13 0.75 4.58
C THR A 288 -5.34 -0.41 3.60
N ARG A 289 -4.30 -0.77 2.86
CA ARG A 289 -4.23 -1.85 1.86
C ARG A 289 -2.82 -2.43 1.81
N PRO A 290 -2.60 -3.56 1.09
CA PRO A 290 -1.24 -4.00 0.79
C PRO A 290 -0.40 -2.86 0.23
N HIS A 291 0.83 -2.72 0.70
CA HIS A 291 1.66 -1.56 0.43
C HIS A 291 2.96 -1.91 -0.29
N ASN A 292 3.42 -0.99 -1.16
CA ASN A 292 4.64 -1.19 -1.95
C ASN A 292 5.87 -1.45 -1.07
N THR A 293 5.96 -0.82 0.09
CA THR A 293 7.08 -0.99 1.02
C THR A 293 7.18 -2.39 1.63
N ALA A 294 6.15 -3.24 1.44
CA ALA A 294 6.12 -4.62 1.91
C ALA A 294 5.93 -5.66 0.78
N HIS A 295 6.21 -5.31 -0.49
CA HIS A 295 6.17 -6.29 -1.59
C HIS A 295 7.23 -7.38 -1.42
N TRP A 296 8.37 -7.05 -0.79
CA TRP A 296 9.42 -7.99 -0.41
C TRP A 296 8.91 -9.19 0.41
N THR A 297 7.75 -9.06 1.07
CA THR A 297 7.17 -10.12 1.89
C THR A 297 6.71 -11.33 1.08
N ILE A 298 6.51 -11.21 -0.24
CA ILE A 298 6.10 -12.32 -1.11
C ILE A 298 7.12 -13.46 -0.99
N ASP A 299 8.41 -13.14 -1.05
CA ASP A 299 9.49 -14.11 -1.02
C ASP A 299 10.26 -14.09 0.31
N GLY A 300 10.24 -12.96 1.00
CA GLY A 300 11.04 -12.67 2.18
C GLY A 300 10.41 -13.08 3.51
N THR A 301 9.15 -13.54 3.53
CA THR A 301 8.48 -14.00 4.77
C THR A 301 7.78 -15.34 4.56
N GLU A 302 7.47 -16.03 5.68
CA GLU A 302 6.68 -17.27 5.65
C GLU A 302 5.27 -17.03 5.10
N THR A 303 4.65 -15.89 5.41
CA THR A 303 3.35 -15.49 4.90
C THR A 303 3.40 -14.02 4.46
N SER A 304 3.14 -13.78 3.17
CA SER A 304 3.19 -12.44 2.59
C SER A 304 2.10 -11.50 3.14
N GLN A 305 2.30 -10.18 2.98
CA GLN A 305 1.25 -9.20 3.27
C GLN A 305 -0.04 -9.47 2.47
N PHE A 306 0.09 -9.97 1.24
CA PHE A 306 -1.05 -10.26 0.38
C PHE A 306 -1.85 -11.43 0.89
N GLU A 307 -1.19 -12.54 1.25
CA GLU A 307 -1.87 -13.69 1.83
C GLU A 307 -2.49 -13.36 3.19
N ASN A 308 -1.77 -12.66 4.07
CA ASN A 308 -2.31 -12.22 5.34
C ASN A 308 -3.45 -11.21 5.17
N HIS A 309 -3.43 -10.34 4.15
CA HIS A 309 -4.56 -9.48 3.82
C HIS A 309 -5.79 -10.31 3.45
N MET A 310 -5.64 -11.29 2.56
CA MET A 310 -6.73 -12.18 2.15
C MET A 310 -7.28 -13.00 3.31
N ARG A 311 -6.41 -13.50 4.19
CA ARG A 311 -6.80 -14.18 5.44
C ARG A 311 -7.57 -13.24 6.36
N ALA A 312 -7.08 -12.01 6.56
CA ALA A 312 -7.71 -11.02 7.43
C ALA A 312 -9.11 -10.64 6.95
N VAL A 313 -9.27 -10.33 5.65
CA VAL A 313 -10.58 -9.93 5.10
C VAL A 313 -11.61 -11.06 5.14
N LEU A 314 -11.20 -12.32 5.21
CA LEU A 314 -12.04 -13.48 5.41
C LEU A 314 -12.20 -13.88 6.90
N ASN A 315 -11.54 -13.17 7.81
CA ASN A 315 -11.45 -13.55 9.23
C ASN A 315 -10.86 -14.95 9.46
N LEU A 316 -9.93 -15.34 8.60
CA LEU A 316 -9.11 -16.54 8.80
C LEU A 316 -7.95 -16.24 9.76
N PRO A 317 -7.40 -17.25 10.46
CA PRO A 317 -6.18 -17.07 11.24
C PRO A 317 -5.04 -16.54 10.40
N LEU A 318 -4.31 -15.53 10.93
CA LEU A 318 -3.18 -14.95 10.26
C LEU A 318 -1.99 -15.91 10.24
N GLY A 319 -1.19 -15.84 9.18
CA GLY A 319 0.07 -16.58 9.05
C GLY A 319 1.24 -15.84 9.67
N SER A 320 2.37 -16.54 9.80
CA SER A 320 3.61 -16.03 10.38
C SER A 320 4.25 -14.95 9.48
N PRO A 321 4.53 -13.75 9.99
CA PRO A 321 5.28 -12.71 9.27
C PRO A 321 6.80 -12.87 9.39
N ALA A 322 7.28 -14.02 9.90
CA ALA A 322 8.69 -14.26 10.12
C ALA A 322 9.49 -14.25 8.80
N LEU A 323 10.69 -13.68 8.87
CA LEU A 323 11.62 -13.65 7.74
C LEU A 323 12.08 -15.05 7.33
N THR A 324 12.24 -15.27 6.03
CA THR A 324 12.84 -16.49 5.46
C THR A 324 14.36 -16.37 5.29
N ALA A 325 14.92 -15.18 5.40
CA ALA A 325 16.35 -14.89 5.34
C ALA A 325 16.71 -13.72 6.28
N PRO A 326 17.97 -13.64 6.76
CA PRO A 326 18.40 -12.55 7.63
C PRO A 326 18.29 -11.15 7.02
N VAL A 327 18.41 -11.03 5.69
CA VAL A 327 18.33 -9.79 4.93
C VAL A 327 17.48 -10.02 3.69
N VAL A 328 16.52 -9.14 3.48
CA VAL A 328 15.68 -9.09 2.27
C VAL A 328 15.76 -7.68 1.70
N VAL A 329 16.12 -7.58 0.44
CA VAL A 329 16.15 -6.30 -0.29
C VAL A 329 15.23 -6.39 -1.49
N MET A 330 14.31 -5.45 -1.59
CA MET A 330 13.47 -5.27 -2.78
C MET A 330 13.88 -3.99 -3.49
N ALA A 331 13.99 -4.05 -4.81
CA ALA A 331 14.12 -2.87 -5.65
C ALA A 331 12.96 -2.79 -6.64
N ASN A 332 12.30 -1.63 -6.70
CA ASN A 332 11.25 -1.39 -7.67
C ASN A 332 11.84 -1.24 -9.08
N VAL A 333 11.19 -1.85 -10.06
CA VAL A 333 11.48 -1.65 -11.48
C VAL A 333 10.58 -0.54 -11.98
N LEU A 334 11.18 0.62 -12.26
CA LEU A 334 10.50 1.76 -12.86
C LEU A 334 10.63 1.68 -14.37
N GLY A 335 9.62 2.11 -15.10
CA GLY A 335 9.69 2.16 -16.56
C GLY A 335 10.85 3.05 -17.01
N GLY A 336 11.75 2.48 -17.79
CA GLY A 336 12.94 3.10 -18.36
C GLY A 336 12.98 2.95 -19.87
N SER A 337 14.15 2.66 -20.43
CA SER A 337 14.38 2.47 -21.88
C SER A 337 14.15 1.03 -22.35
N GLU A 338 14.13 0.03 -21.44
CA GLU A 338 13.83 -1.36 -21.79
C GLU A 338 12.32 -1.57 -21.88
N GLU A 339 11.84 -1.93 -23.06
CA GLU A 339 10.43 -2.20 -23.32
C GLU A 339 10.09 -3.69 -23.23
N ASP A 340 11.03 -4.59 -23.55
CA ASP A 340 10.87 -6.04 -23.44
C ASP A 340 11.37 -6.56 -22.08
N LEU A 341 10.61 -6.26 -21.04
CA LEU A 341 10.94 -6.73 -19.69
C LEU A 341 11.06 -8.26 -19.61
N THR A 342 10.28 -8.99 -20.41
CA THR A 342 10.30 -10.47 -20.41
C THR A 342 11.61 -10.99 -21.01
N GLY A 343 12.07 -10.39 -22.11
CA GLY A 343 13.36 -10.71 -22.72
C GLY A 343 14.54 -10.41 -21.80
N ALA A 344 14.48 -9.30 -21.06
CA ALA A 344 15.48 -8.92 -20.07
C ALA A 344 15.62 -9.92 -18.91
N LEU A 345 14.57 -10.68 -18.56
CA LEU A 345 14.62 -11.71 -17.51
C LEU A 345 15.67 -12.79 -17.77
N GLN A 346 15.96 -13.10 -19.06
CA GLN A 346 16.97 -14.10 -19.42
C GLN A 346 18.34 -13.73 -18.82
N HIS A 347 18.76 -12.47 -18.94
CA HIS A 347 20.00 -12.00 -18.35
C HIS A 347 19.94 -12.05 -16.82
N CYS A 348 18.88 -11.50 -16.24
CA CYS A 348 18.73 -11.42 -14.78
C CYS A 348 18.82 -12.80 -14.12
N PHE A 349 18.10 -13.79 -14.62
CA PHE A 349 18.11 -15.15 -14.06
C PHE A 349 19.39 -15.94 -14.39
N ALA A 350 20.04 -15.68 -15.53
CA ALA A 350 21.33 -16.28 -15.82
C ALA A 350 22.43 -15.78 -14.87
N ARG A 351 22.37 -14.51 -14.48
CA ARG A 351 23.31 -13.89 -13.56
C ARG A 351 23.02 -14.23 -12.09
N ASP A 352 21.75 -14.27 -11.72
CA ASP A 352 21.30 -14.54 -10.36
C ASP A 352 20.11 -15.52 -10.35
N PRO A 353 20.37 -16.83 -10.25
CA PRO A 353 19.31 -17.84 -10.23
C PRO A 353 18.39 -17.78 -8.99
N GLU A 354 18.81 -17.08 -7.92
CA GLU A 354 18.03 -16.92 -6.70
C GLU A 354 17.13 -15.68 -6.73
N LEU A 355 17.28 -14.83 -7.76
CA LEU A 355 16.49 -13.61 -7.94
C LEU A 355 14.99 -13.94 -7.98
N ARG A 356 14.19 -13.14 -7.30
CA ARG A 356 12.74 -13.14 -7.40
C ARG A 356 12.28 -11.92 -8.18
N VAL A 357 11.32 -12.10 -9.08
CA VAL A 357 10.83 -11.03 -9.95
C VAL A 357 9.32 -11.08 -10.03
N GLU A 358 8.69 -9.94 -9.81
CA GLU A 358 7.26 -9.74 -10.01
C GLU A 358 7.04 -8.63 -11.06
N LEU A 359 6.62 -9.02 -12.27
CA LEU A 359 6.21 -8.08 -13.31
C LEU A 359 4.70 -7.86 -13.26
N TYR A 360 4.30 -6.60 -13.42
CA TYR A 360 2.88 -6.21 -13.23
C TYR A 360 2.05 -6.24 -14.51
N GLY A 361 2.63 -6.60 -15.67
CA GLY A 361 1.90 -6.59 -16.94
C GLY A 361 1.51 -5.19 -17.40
N LYS A 362 2.17 -4.16 -16.90
CA LYS A 362 1.91 -2.75 -17.27
C LYS A 362 2.78 -2.32 -18.44
N SER A 363 2.22 -1.46 -19.31
CA SER A 363 3.02 -0.78 -20.32
C SER A 363 4.15 0.03 -19.69
N VAL A 364 5.34 -0.07 -20.27
CA VAL A 364 6.51 0.71 -19.83
C VAL A 364 6.27 2.18 -20.16
N ARG A 365 6.43 3.03 -19.14
CA ARG A 365 6.39 4.49 -19.24
C ARG A 365 7.39 5.06 -18.23
N PRO A 366 8.10 6.15 -18.54
CA PRO A 366 9.07 6.73 -17.63
C PRO A 366 8.52 6.92 -16.21
N GLY A 367 9.22 6.37 -15.21
CA GLY A 367 8.87 6.46 -13.80
C GLY A 367 7.68 5.62 -13.32
N ARG A 368 6.98 4.89 -14.21
CA ARG A 368 5.87 4.01 -13.82
C ARG A 368 6.42 2.73 -13.19
N LYS A 369 5.93 2.35 -11.98
CA LYS A 369 6.24 1.05 -11.38
C LYS A 369 5.68 -0.06 -12.28
N VAL A 370 6.56 -0.86 -12.89
CA VAL A 370 6.22 -1.95 -13.83
C VAL A 370 6.52 -3.33 -13.27
N GLY A 371 7.25 -3.39 -12.16
CA GLY A 371 7.60 -4.61 -11.45
C GLY A 371 8.43 -4.30 -10.21
N HIS A 372 8.90 -5.34 -9.57
CA HIS A 372 9.95 -5.29 -8.54
C HIS A 372 10.79 -6.56 -8.59
N VAL A 373 11.98 -6.47 -8.04
CA VAL A 373 12.87 -7.60 -7.80
C VAL A 373 13.12 -7.72 -6.30
N THR A 374 13.25 -8.96 -5.82
CA THR A 374 13.57 -9.25 -4.42
C THR A 374 14.77 -10.18 -4.36
N CYS A 375 15.76 -9.82 -3.54
CA CYS A 375 16.91 -10.64 -3.22
C CYS A 375 16.95 -10.97 -1.73
N LEU A 376 17.24 -12.23 -1.43
CA LEU A 376 17.42 -12.73 -0.08
C LEU A 376 18.92 -12.99 0.15
N GLY A 377 19.41 -12.72 1.38
CA GLY A 377 20.83 -12.90 1.70
C GLY A 377 21.14 -12.80 3.19
N ASN A 378 22.45 -12.80 3.47
CA ASN A 378 22.97 -12.67 4.83
C ASN A 378 23.81 -11.40 5.02
N ASP A 379 24.10 -10.69 3.94
CA ASP A 379 24.90 -9.47 3.90
C ASP A 379 24.13 -8.39 3.13
N ILE A 380 23.96 -7.23 3.74
CA ILE A 380 23.16 -6.14 3.21
C ILE A 380 23.76 -5.62 1.90
N GLU A 381 25.05 -5.33 1.88
CA GLU A 381 25.71 -4.72 0.72
C GLU A 381 25.75 -5.65 -0.50
N ILE A 382 25.95 -6.96 -0.26
CA ILE A 382 25.91 -7.95 -1.33
C ILE A 382 24.47 -8.08 -1.86
N THR A 383 23.49 -8.16 -0.98
CA THR A 383 22.09 -8.35 -1.34
C THR A 383 21.55 -7.12 -2.09
N ARG A 384 21.90 -5.91 -1.64
CA ARG A 384 21.57 -4.65 -2.34
C ARG A 384 22.15 -4.59 -3.73
N ARG A 385 23.45 -4.92 -3.91
CA ARG A 385 24.08 -4.92 -5.25
C ARG A 385 23.37 -5.88 -6.22
N ARG A 386 22.94 -7.07 -5.73
CA ARG A 386 22.17 -8.02 -6.55
C ARG A 386 20.83 -7.42 -6.99
N ALA A 387 20.07 -6.87 -6.05
CA ALA A 387 18.78 -6.25 -6.34
C ALA A 387 18.90 -5.03 -7.27
N HIS A 388 19.87 -4.14 -7.01
CA HIS A 388 20.11 -2.97 -7.84
C HIS A 388 20.51 -3.35 -9.27
N HIS A 389 21.43 -4.31 -9.44
CA HIS A 389 21.84 -4.76 -10.77
C HIS A 389 20.62 -5.28 -11.57
N ALA A 390 19.79 -6.13 -10.95
CA ALA A 390 18.64 -6.70 -11.64
C ALA A 390 17.60 -5.62 -11.99
N ALA A 391 17.30 -4.70 -11.06
CA ALA A 391 16.37 -3.61 -11.31
C ALA A 391 16.89 -2.65 -12.40
N ALA A 392 18.18 -2.26 -12.33
CA ALA A 392 18.82 -1.40 -13.32
C ALA A 392 18.79 -2.02 -14.72
N TYR A 393 19.11 -3.31 -14.82
CA TYR A 393 19.05 -4.02 -16.11
C TYR A 393 17.63 -4.03 -16.68
N LEU A 394 16.60 -4.33 -15.86
CA LEU A 394 15.20 -4.28 -16.25
C LEU A 394 14.71 -2.87 -16.61
N MET A 395 15.38 -1.83 -16.14
CA MET A 395 15.13 -0.44 -16.52
C MET A 395 15.87 -0.01 -17.80
N GLY A 396 16.75 -0.87 -18.33
CA GLY A 396 17.56 -0.58 -19.52
C GLY A 396 18.88 0.16 -19.22
N GLU A 397 19.35 0.10 -17.97
CA GLU A 397 20.62 0.66 -17.52
C GLU A 397 21.70 -0.44 -17.58
N HIS A 398 22.15 -0.79 -18.79
CA HIS A 398 23.01 -1.96 -19.02
C HIS A 398 24.47 -1.80 -18.54
N ASP A 399 24.89 -0.57 -18.23
CA ASP A 399 26.26 -0.23 -17.82
C ASP A 399 26.39 0.05 -16.30
N ALA A 400 25.34 -0.30 -15.50
CA ALA A 400 25.28 -0.01 -14.06
C ALA A 400 25.82 -1.16 -13.16
#